data_00a821cc2b3accd3ef864f3f6f3faf6c
#
_entry.id   00a821cc2b3accd3ef864f3f6f3faf6c
#
_cell.length_a   1.000
_cell.length_b   1.000
_cell.length_c   1.000
_cell.angle_alpha   90.00
_cell.angle_beta   90.00
_cell.angle_gamma   90.00
#
_symmetry.space_group_name_H-M   'P 1'
#
loop_
_entity.id
_entity.type
_entity.pdbx_description
1 polymer ?
#
loop_
_entity_poly.entity_id
_entity_poly.type
_entity_poly.pdbx_seq_one_letter_code
_entity_poly.pdbx_strand_id
1 'polypeptide(L)'
;MRTRTAWRAVVPLAALGLVASVAACGGSSTGSNSASSANYNSMSAADLTSAANTEGQVNWYTTFASTDVQPIVAAFNKTYPKIKVNALRLSASQLPPKIITEQRGHQFTADVVSGDSPQVAQLIQAKTLQPYDPTDLPKLPAGLSLPKGYQSVVYANTTVIAWNPTVVKQKGLPVPTSLETFTQPAWKGKFSIDPTAVNWYDSIVNQMGHTQALALIKKLGDNDPVLVESHTEALTDVQAGEPAGAVTAYGYKASSLKKKTPTELEYLNPNPLPSSLNLIDVVANDPHPAAARLFVTWMDSQAGQSAVIEQTNHTSLRDDVTNDPKVWDPTKWTPIWGNPMLPPATYNSELSELGQALHAPTQ
;
A
#
# COMPACT_ATOMS: atom_id res chain seq x y z
N MET A 1 -35.12 54.10 -17.28
CA MET A 1 -35.27 54.59 -18.67
C MET A 1 -34.75 53.51 -19.61
N ARG A 2 -35.72 52.97 -20.38
CA ARG A 2 -35.65 52.58 -21.80
C ARG A 2 -34.52 51.62 -22.22
N THR A 3 -34.65 50.52 -22.94
CA THR A 3 -35.77 49.99 -23.77
C THR A 3 -35.49 48.53 -24.12
N ARG A 4 -36.52 47.73 -24.17
CA ARG A 4 -36.60 46.40 -24.78
C ARG A 4 -36.39 46.47 -26.31
N THR A 5 -35.83 45.44 -26.93
CA THR A 5 -36.28 45.05 -28.26
C THR A 5 -36.15 43.54 -28.45
N ALA A 6 -37.28 42.89 -28.61
CA ALA A 6 -37.48 41.53 -29.09
C ALA A 6 -37.59 41.56 -30.62
N TRP A 7 -37.04 40.54 -31.29
CA TRP A 7 -37.41 40.25 -32.67
C TRP A 7 -37.74 38.77 -32.84
N ARG A 8 -38.93 38.58 -33.39
CA ARG A 8 -39.57 37.31 -33.76
C ARG A 8 -39.48 37.11 -35.26
N ALA A 9 -39.72 35.87 -35.65
CA ALA A 9 -40.24 35.34 -36.91
C ALA A 9 -39.18 34.97 -37.97
N VAL A 10 -39.22 33.93 -38.78
CA VAL A 10 -40.34 33.20 -39.39
C VAL A 10 -39.81 31.88 -39.95
N VAL A 11 -40.58 30.80 -39.87
CA VAL A 11 -40.43 29.52 -40.57
C VAL A 11 -40.95 29.66 -42.00
N PRO A 12 -40.46 28.92 -43.00
CA PRO A 12 -41.39 28.13 -43.78
C PRO A 12 -41.00 26.65 -43.97
N LEU A 13 -42.00 25.82 -43.87
CA LEU A 13 -42.09 24.44 -44.38
C LEU A 13 -42.00 24.45 -45.93
N ALA A 14 -41.34 23.47 -46.50
CA ALA A 14 -41.67 22.93 -47.80
C ALA A 14 -41.34 21.44 -47.88
N ALA A 15 -42.21 20.70 -48.49
CA ALA A 15 -42.44 19.28 -48.41
C ALA A 15 -41.85 18.49 -49.61
N LEU A 16 -41.83 17.21 -49.43
CA LEU A 16 -41.88 16.05 -50.35
C LEU A 16 -40.82 15.84 -51.42
N GLY A 17 -40.28 14.63 -51.38
CA GLY A 17 -39.59 13.97 -52.47
C GLY A 17 -39.20 12.54 -52.12
N LEU A 18 -40.13 11.59 -52.26
CA LEU A 18 -39.88 10.15 -52.26
C LEU A 18 -39.15 9.76 -53.54
N VAL A 19 -37.96 9.11 -53.42
CA VAL A 19 -37.46 8.19 -54.46
C VAL A 19 -36.86 6.98 -53.79
N ALA A 20 -37.50 5.86 -54.00
CA ALA A 20 -36.97 4.52 -53.68
C ALA A 20 -36.03 4.08 -54.80
N SER A 21 -34.86 3.59 -54.43
CA SER A 21 -33.97 2.80 -55.33
C SER A 21 -33.22 1.76 -54.55
N VAL A 22 -33.53 0.58 -54.80
CA VAL A 22 -33.09 -0.79 -54.71
C VAL A 22 -31.57 -1.00 -54.57
N ALA A 23 -31.22 -1.80 -53.54
CA ALA A 23 -30.21 -2.82 -53.38
C ALA A 23 -28.91 -2.75 -54.21
N ALA A 24 -27.79 -2.66 -53.44
CA ALA A 24 -26.55 -3.39 -53.77
C ALA A 24 -25.92 -3.85 -52.45
N CYS A 25 -25.78 -5.16 -52.34
CA CYS A 25 -24.98 -5.83 -51.31
C CYS A 25 -23.51 -5.38 -51.37
N GLY A 26 -23.09 -4.68 -50.34
CA GLY A 26 -21.71 -4.41 -50.05
C GLY A 26 -21.54 -4.57 -48.54
N GLY A 27 -21.18 -5.75 -48.09
CA GLY A 27 -20.92 -6.02 -46.71
C GLY A 27 -19.71 -5.24 -46.24
N SER A 28 -19.93 -4.04 -45.67
CA SER A 28 -19.00 -3.40 -44.75
C SER A 28 -19.47 -3.79 -43.39
N SER A 29 -18.94 -4.88 -42.86
CA SER A 29 -18.97 -5.17 -41.44
C SER A 29 -18.25 -4.01 -40.74
N THR A 30 -19.01 -2.99 -40.36
CA THR A 30 -18.64 -2.20 -39.19
C THR A 30 -18.64 -3.19 -38.04
N GLY A 31 -17.48 -3.86 -37.88
CA GLY A 31 -17.19 -4.57 -36.66
C GLY A 31 -17.32 -3.57 -35.52
N SER A 32 -18.47 -3.58 -34.86
CA SER A 32 -18.49 -3.30 -33.45
C SER A 32 -17.49 -4.28 -32.86
N ASN A 33 -16.28 -3.81 -32.60
CA ASN A 33 -15.37 -4.45 -31.68
C ASN A 33 -16.08 -4.49 -30.32
N SER A 34 -17.00 -5.44 -30.17
CA SER A 34 -17.14 -6.14 -28.92
C SER A 34 -15.78 -6.79 -28.75
N ALA A 35 -14.84 -6.08 -28.10
CA ALA A 35 -13.66 -6.71 -27.58
C ALA A 35 -14.20 -7.91 -26.80
N SER A 36 -14.10 -9.11 -27.36
CA SER A 36 -14.27 -10.34 -26.60
C SER A 36 -13.35 -10.11 -25.42
N SER A 37 -13.89 -10.11 -24.21
CA SER A 37 -13.09 -9.94 -22.99
C SER A 37 -12.06 -11.05 -22.99
N ALA A 38 -10.90 -10.77 -23.58
CA ALA A 38 -9.80 -11.71 -23.60
C ALA A 38 -9.57 -12.07 -22.13
N ASN A 39 -9.60 -13.37 -21.83
CA ASN A 39 -9.42 -13.80 -20.46
C ASN A 39 -7.92 -13.69 -20.12
N TYR A 40 -7.49 -12.48 -19.87
CA TYR A 40 -6.09 -12.15 -19.52
C TYR A 40 -5.58 -12.97 -18.32
N ASN A 41 -6.48 -13.43 -17.43
CA ASN A 41 -6.11 -14.25 -16.27
C ASN A 41 -5.66 -15.67 -16.65
N SER A 42 -5.96 -16.14 -17.87
CA SER A 42 -5.59 -17.47 -18.37
C SER A 42 -4.61 -17.45 -19.55
N MET A 43 -4.07 -16.27 -19.90
CA MET A 43 -3.06 -16.15 -20.94
C MET A 43 -1.76 -16.84 -20.56
N SER A 44 -1.06 -17.41 -21.56
CA SER A 44 0.32 -17.81 -21.36
C SER A 44 1.21 -16.60 -21.08
N ALA A 45 2.34 -16.79 -20.42
CA ALA A 45 3.28 -15.69 -20.11
C ALA A 45 3.76 -14.99 -21.42
N ALA A 46 3.92 -15.73 -22.52
CA ALA A 46 4.33 -15.17 -23.80
C ALA A 46 3.23 -14.31 -24.43
N ASP A 47 1.97 -14.79 -24.42
CA ASP A 47 0.83 -14.05 -24.95
C ASP A 47 0.54 -12.82 -24.13
N LEU A 48 0.60 -12.92 -22.80
CA LEU A 48 0.43 -11.80 -21.89
C LEU A 48 1.49 -10.72 -22.12
N THR A 49 2.76 -11.13 -22.29
CA THR A 49 3.86 -10.20 -22.60
C THR A 49 3.66 -9.53 -23.98
N SER A 50 3.19 -10.27 -24.97
CA SER A 50 2.92 -9.72 -26.31
C SER A 50 1.79 -8.68 -26.28
N ALA A 51 0.69 -8.99 -25.59
CA ALA A 51 -0.43 -8.09 -25.41
C ALA A 51 -0.03 -6.84 -24.63
N ALA A 52 0.68 -6.99 -23.50
CA ALA A 52 1.18 -5.88 -22.69
C ALA A 52 2.15 -4.97 -23.48
N ASN A 53 3.02 -5.53 -24.32
CA ASN A 53 3.87 -4.74 -25.22
C ASN A 53 3.07 -3.94 -26.26
N THR A 54 1.89 -4.43 -26.65
CA THR A 54 0.97 -3.71 -27.56
C THR A 54 0.27 -2.56 -26.81
N GLU A 55 -0.12 -2.75 -25.56
CA GLU A 55 -0.68 -1.70 -24.70
C GLU A 55 0.37 -0.62 -24.36
N GLY A 56 1.63 -1.01 -24.20
CA GLY A 56 2.81 -0.14 -24.11
C GLY A 56 2.93 0.67 -22.83
N GLN A 57 1.99 0.57 -21.89
CA GLN A 57 2.04 1.28 -20.61
C GLN A 57 1.23 0.61 -19.52
N VAL A 58 1.54 0.97 -18.26
CA VAL A 58 0.76 0.63 -17.06
C VAL A 58 0.73 1.81 -16.09
N ASN A 59 -0.43 2.12 -15.54
CA ASN A 59 -0.63 3.19 -14.56
C ASN A 59 -0.69 2.57 -13.15
N TRP A 60 0.33 2.81 -12.36
CA TRP A 60 0.50 2.24 -11.04
C TRP A 60 0.25 3.28 -9.95
N TYR A 61 -0.82 3.11 -9.14
CA TYR A 61 -1.07 3.91 -7.94
C TYR A 61 -0.49 3.20 -6.72
N THR A 62 0.29 3.91 -5.90
CA THR A 62 1.10 3.24 -4.88
C THR A 62 1.30 4.09 -3.62
N THR A 63 1.46 3.41 -2.48
CA THR A 63 1.90 4.00 -1.21
C THR A 63 3.40 3.88 -0.96
N PHE A 64 4.16 3.28 -1.86
CA PHE A 64 5.63 3.21 -1.75
C PHE A 64 6.25 4.58 -1.48
N ALA A 65 7.35 4.62 -0.75
CA ALA A 65 8.11 5.85 -0.57
C ALA A 65 8.56 6.40 -1.94
N SER A 66 8.53 7.72 -2.09
CA SER A 66 8.88 8.37 -3.38
C SER A 66 10.28 8.00 -3.87
N THR A 67 11.19 7.72 -2.93
CA THR A 67 12.57 7.29 -3.22
C THR A 67 12.66 5.89 -3.82
N ASP A 68 11.65 5.05 -3.61
CA ASP A 68 11.68 3.63 -3.95
C ASP A 68 10.99 3.36 -5.30
N VAL A 69 10.06 4.24 -5.71
CA VAL A 69 9.25 4.07 -6.93
C VAL A 69 10.14 3.99 -8.19
N GLN A 70 11.03 4.95 -8.40
CA GLN A 70 11.84 5.00 -9.62
C GLN A 70 12.83 3.84 -9.74
N PRO A 71 13.55 3.40 -8.69
CA PRO A 71 14.36 2.19 -8.74
C PRO A 71 13.57 0.92 -9.11
N ILE A 72 12.34 0.75 -8.58
CA ILE A 72 11.48 -0.38 -8.91
C ILE A 72 11.06 -0.32 -10.38
N VAL A 73 10.60 0.83 -10.86
CA VAL A 73 10.26 1.05 -12.27
C VAL A 73 11.45 0.74 -13.19
N ALA A 74 12.65 1.21 -12.82
CA ALA A 74 13.85 0.93 -13.59
C ALA A 74 14.19 -0.57 -13.63
N ALA A 75 13.97 -1.30 -12.53
CA ALA A 75 14.16 -2.75 -12.47
C ALA A 75 13.14 -3.49 -13.37
N PHE A 76 11.87 -3.12 -13.34
CA PHE A 76 10.84 -3.65 -14.24
C PHE A 76 11.21 -3.40 -15.70
N ASN A 77 11.61 -2.19 -16.05
CA ASN A 77 11.93 -1.81 -17.43
C ASN A 77 13.21 -2.46 -17.98
N LYS A 78 14.10 -3.01 -17.15
CA LYS A 78 15.19 -3.87 -17.62
C LYS A 78 14.66 -5.16 -18.28
N THR A 79 13.55 -5.70 -17.75
CA THR A 79 12.92 -6.91 -18.29
C THR A 79 11.89 -6.58 -19.38
N TYR A 80 11.13 -5.50 -19.20
CA TYR A 80 10.03 -5.10 -20.09
C TYR A 80 10.20 -3.66 -20.61
N PRO A 81 11.21 -3.41 -21.47
CA PRO A 81 11.57 -2.05 -21.90
C PRO A 81 10.52 -1.36 -22.79
N LYS A 82 9.54 -2.11 -23.32
CA LYS A 82 8.47 -1.57 -24.16
C LYS A 82 7.28 -1.05 -23.37
N ILE A 83 7.23 -1.29 -22.05
CA ILE A 83 6.10 -0.90 -21.22
C ILE A 83 6.51 0.27 -20.32
N LYS A 84 5.89 1.42 -20.55
CA LYS A 84 6.08 2.60 -19.69
C LYS A 84 5.29 2.45 -18.41
N VAL A 85 5.92 2.56 -17.25
CA VAL A 85 5.24 2.62 -15.95
C VAL A 85 4.99 4.07 -15.58
N ASN A 86 3.72 4.46 -15.48
CA ASN A 86 3.28 5.77 -14.99
C ASN A 86 2.88 5.61 -13.52
N ALA A 87 3.80 5.87 -12.61
CA ALA A 87 3.55 5.72 -11.19
C ALA A 87 2.99 6.99 -10.56
N LEU A 88 1.90 6.87 -9.78
CA LEU A 88 1.34 7.93 -8.96
C LEU A 88 1.44 7.52 -7.48
N ARG A 89 2.29 8.23 -6.72
CA ARG A 89 2.41 8.04 -5.29
C ARG A 89 1.31 8.78 -4.55
N LEU A 90 0.62 8.08 -3.66
CA LEU A 90 -0.44 8.60 -2.79
C LEU A 90 -0.13 8.24 -1.33
N SER A 91 -0.68 8.99 -0.37
CA SER A 91 -0.68 8.56 1.02
C SER A 91 -1.70 7.43 1.26
N ALA A 92 -1.57 6.72 2.36
CA ALA A 92 -2.50 5.66 2.75
C ALA A 92 -3.96 6.17 2.84
N SER A 93 -4.15 7.41 3.32
CA SER A 93 -5.47 8.05 3.42
C SER A 93 -6.03 8.52 2.07
N GLN A 94 -5.17 8.81 1.09
CA GLN A 94 -5.58 9.29 -0.24
C GLN A 94 -5.88 8.17 -1.24
N LEU A 95 -5.22 7.02 -1.10
CA LEU A 95 -5.27 5.94 -2.10
C LEU A 95 -6.68 5.37 -2.30
N PRO A 96 -7.40 4.84 -1.26
CA PRO A 96 -8.73 4.28 -1.46
C PRO A 96 -9.76 5.29 -1.98
N PRO A 97 -9.92 6.49 -1.39
CA PRO A 97 -10.95 7.42 -1.86
C PRO A 97 -10.71 7.89 -3.29
N LYS A 98 -9.45 8.03 -3.74
CA LYS A 98 -9.15 8.39 -5.12
C LYS A 98 -9.64 7.33 -6.09
N ILE A 99 -9.27 6.08 -5.90
CA ILE A 99 -9.67 4.96 -6.77
C ILE A 99 -11.20 4.81 -6.76
N ILE A 100 -11.82 4.83 -5.57
CA ILE A 100 -13.27 4.70 -5.44
C ILE A 100 -14.01 5.83 -6.18
N THR A 101 -13.50 7.07 -6.09
CA THR A 101 -14.09 8.23 -6.76
C THR A 101 -13.94 8.12 -8.28
N GLU A 102 -12.77 7.75 -8.77
CA GLU A 102 -12.52 7.54 -10.21
C GLU A 102 -13.41 6.44 -10.78
N GLN A 103 -13.54 5.29 -10.10
CA GLN A 103 -14.41 4.20 -10.52
C GLN A 103 -15.89 4.61 -10.56
N ARG A 104 -16.38 5.33 -9.55
CA ARG A 104 -17.76 5.88 -9.52
C ARG A 104 -18.00 6.92 -10.61
N GLY A 105 -16.99 7.70 -10.94
CA GLY A 105 -17.03 8.70 -12.01
C GLY A 105 -16.80 8.14 -13.41
N HIS A 106 -16.65 6.82 -13.57
CA HIS A 106 -16.26 6.15 -14.83
C HIS A 106 -14.96 6.72 -15.44
N GLN A 107 -14.03 7.17 -14.59
CA GLN A 107 -12.71 7.64 -14.95
C GLN A 107 -11.70 6.53 -14.65
N PHE A 108 -11.58 5.59 -15.55
CA PHE A 108 -10.71 4.42 -15.39
C PHE A 108 -9.27 4.79 -15.74
N THR A 109 -8.51 5.26 -14.76
CA THR A 109 -7.13 5.72 -14.96
C THR A 109 -6.10 4.73 -14.45
N ALA A 110 -6.30 4.19 -13.24
CA ALA A 110 -5.39 3.25 -12.63
C ALA A 110 -5.55 1.84 -13.23
N ASP A 111 -4.42 1.19 -13.50
CA ASP A 111 -4.37 -0.23 -13.90
C ASP A 111 -4.06 -1.12 -12.69
N VAL A 112 -3.11 -0.68 -11.87
CA VAL A 112 -2.60 -1.43 -10.73
C VAL A 112 -2.56 -0.53 -9.50
N VAL A 113 -2.88 -1.09 -8.36
CA VAL A 113 -2.74 -0.45 -7.05
C VAL A 113 -1.84 -1.27 -6.15
N SER A 114 -0.96 -0.60 -5.40
CA SER A 114 -0.28 -1.23 -4.25
C SER A 114 -0.41 -0.38 -2.99
N GLY A 115 -0.70 -1.03 -1.88
CA GLY A 115 -0.91 -0.37 -0.60
C GLY A 115 -0.93 -1.38 0.55
N ASP A 116 -0.95 -0.86 1.77
CA ASP A 116 -1.07 -1.72 2.93
C ASP A 116 -2.42 -2.46 2.93
N SER A 117 -2.43 -3.64 3.49
CA SER A 117 -3.58 -4.54 3.43
C SER A 117 -4.94 -3.92 3.83
N PRO A 118 -5.08 -3.00 4.80
CA PRO A 118 -6.37 -2.37 5.07
C PRO A 118 -6.87 -1.44 3.96
N GLN A 119 -5.97 -0.77 3.22
CA GLN A 119 -6.37 0.04 2.07
C GLN A 119 -6.89 -0.85 0.94
N VAL A 120 -6.21 -1.97 0.69
CA VAL A 120 -6.67 -2.96 -0.29
C VAL A 120 -7.98 -3.61 0.13
N ALA A 121 -8.17 -3.94 1.40
CA ALA A 121 -9.44 -4.45 1.93
C ALA A 121 -10.62 -3.47 1.68
N GLN A 122 -10.40 -2.16 1.84
CA GLN A 122 -11.39 -1.14 1.50
C GLN A 122 -11.74 -1.14 0.01
N LEU A 123 -10.73 -1.29 -0.86
CA LEU A 123 -10.92 -1.33 -2.31
C LEU A 123 -11.66 -2.60 -2.76
N ILE A 124 -11.36 -3.76 -2.16
CA ILE A 124 -12.08 -5.02 -2.39
C ILE A 124 -13.56 -4.85 -1.98
N GLN A 125 -13.82 -4.31 -0.79
CA GLN A 125 -15.18 -4.10 -0.30
C GLN A 125 -15.96 -3.12 -1.22
N ALA A 126 -15.30 -2.09 -1.72
CA ALA A 126 -15.87 -1.13 -2.67
C ALA A 126 -16.04 -1.72 -4.08
N LYS A 127 -15.60 -2.96 -4.34
CA LYS A 127 -15.63 -3.63 -5.65
C LYS A 127 -14.91 -2.85 -6.74
N THR A 128 -13.82 -2.20 -6.38
CA THR A 128 -12.97 -1.42 -7.29
C THR A 128 -11.74 -2.17 -7.78
N LEU A 129 -11.57 -3.40 -7.35
CA LEU A 129 -10.53 -4.32 -7.80
C LEU A 129 -11.15 -5.50 -8.54
N GLN A 130 -10.36 -6.15 -9.39
CA GLN A 130 -10.74 -7.40 -10.05
C GLN A 130 -9.79 -8.53 -9.61
N PRO A 131 -10.34 -9.75 -9.42
CA PRO A 131 -9.55 -10.88 -8.95
C PRO A 131 -8.47 -11.26 -9.97
N TYR A 132 -7.24 -11.34 -9.53
CA TYR A 132 -6.11 -11.89 -10.29
C TYR A 132 -5.04 -12.43 -9.35
N ASP A 133 -4.76 -13.72 -9.42
CA ASP A 133 -3.63 -14.35 -8.75
C ASP A 133 -2.63 -14.84 -9.82
N PRO A 134 -1.38 -14.36 -9.81
CA PRO A 134 -0.29 -14.98 -10.56
C PRO A 134 -0.09 -16.45 -10.19
N THR A 135 0.49 -17.24 -11.10
CA THR A 135 0.74 -18.66 -10.85
C THR A 135 1.89 -18.92 -9.87
N ASP A 136 2.79 -17.97 -9.71
CA ASP A 136 3.99 -18.07 -8.87
C ASP A 136 3.89 -17.12 -7.66
N LEU A 137 2.93 -17.40 -6.77
CA LEU A 137 2.74 -16.64 -5.55
C LEU A 137 3.66 -17.13 -4.41
N PRO A 138 4.12 -16.23 -3.52
CA PRO A 138 4.81 -16.64 -2.30
C PRO A 138 3.87 -17.44 -1.39
N LYS A 139 4.44 -18.40 -0.67
CA LYS A 139 3.71 -19.13 0.35
C LYS A 139 3.49 -18.24 1.57
N LEU A 140 2.23 -17.96 1.89
CA LEU A 140 1.91 -17.17 3.06
C LEU A 140 2.29 -17.92 4.36
N PRO A 141 2.80 -17.20 5.37
CA PRO A 141 3.06 -17.75 6.70
C PRO A 141 1.82 -18.39 7.33
N ALA A 142 2.03 -19.36 8.22
CA ALA A 142 0.93 -20.03 8.92
C ALA A 142 0.07 -19.01 9.69
N GLY A 143 -1.24 -19.17 9.61
CA GLY A 143 -2.21 -18.28 10.24
C GLY A 143 -2.55 -17.01 9.43
N LEU A 144 -1.85 -16.76 8.33
CA LEU A 144 -2.13 -15.67 7.41
C LEU A 144 -2.90 -16.19 6.20
N SER A 145 -4.00 -15.55 5.85
CA SER A 145 -4.76 -15.88 4.64
C SER A 145 -5.28 -14.62 3.96
N LEU A 146 -5.27 -14.66 2.62
CA LEU A 146 -5.82 -13.61 1.77
C LEU A 146 -6.93 -14.21 0.89
N PRO A 147 -7.93 -13.43 0.49
CA PRO A 147 -8.98 -13.91 -0.41
C PRO A 147 -8.39 -14.35 -1.75
N LYS A 148 -8.94 -15.40 -2.33
CA LYS A 148 -8.56 -15.83 -3.67
C LYS A 148 -8.80 -14.71 -4.69
N GLY A 149 -7.82 -14.46 -5.53
CA GLY A 149 -7.82 -13.36 -6.50
C GLY A 149 -7.17 -12.08 -5.97
N TYR A 150 -6.73 -12.07 -4.69
CA TYR A 150 -6.12 -10.92 -4.02
C TYR A 150 -4.96 -11.37 -3.13
N GLN A 151 -4.14 -12.30 -3.63
CA GLN A 151 -3.08 -12.96 -2.86
C GLN A 151 -1.69 -12.41 -3.15
N SER A 152 -1.58 -11.38 -3.98
CA SER A 152 -0.30 -10.79 -4.39
C SER A 152 0.30 -9.92 -3.29
N VAL A 153 1.47 -10.31 -2.80
CA VAL A 153 2.17 -9.62 -1.70
C VAL A 153 3.49 -9.04 -2.19
N VAL A 154 3.60 -7.72 -2.19
CA VAL A 154 4.83 -7.05 -2.63
C VAL A 154 5.93 -7.16 -1.58
N TYR A 155 5.57 -6.91 -0.32
CA TYR A 155 6.48 -7.05 0.82
C TYR A 155 5.71 -7.14 2.13
N ALA A 156 6.41 -7.55 3.17
CA ALA A 156 5.99 -7.38 4.55
C ALA A 156 6.78 -6.26 5.22
N ASN A 157 6.12 -5.49 6.09
CA ASN A 157 6.74 -4.59 7.04
C ASN A 157 6.84 -5.27 8.39
N THR A 158 7.95 -5.03 9.10
CA THR A 158 8.09 -5.34 10.52
C THR A 158 8.11 -4.04 11.31
N THR A 159 7.47 -4.03 12.49
CA THR A 159 7.48 -2.87 13.37
C THR A 159 8.43 -3.12 14.53
N VAL A 160 9.38 -2.22 14.71
CA VAL A 160 10.46 -2.32 15.69
C VAL A 160 10.43 -1.16 16.67
N ILE A 161 11.14 -1.34 17.78
CA ILE A 161 11.42 -0.30 18.74
C ILE A 161 12.78 0.29 18.41
N ALA A 162 12.90 1.61 18.27
CA ALA A 162 14.14 2.29 17.93
C ALA A 162 14.50 3.36 18.97
N TRP A 163 15.79 3.66 19.14
CA TRP A 163 16.27 4.72 20.02
C TRP A 163 17.63 5.26 19.60
N ASN A 164 17.94 6.49 20.02
CA ASN A 164 19.27 7.07 19.89
C ASN A 164 20.12 6.69 21.11
N PRO A 165 21.13 5.81 20.98
CA PRO A 165 21.90 5.32 22.14
C PRO A 165 22.72 6.42 22.82
N THR A 166 23.16 7.42 22.08
CA THR A 166 23.89 8.58 22.63
C THR A 166 22.98 9.41 23.52
N VAL A 167 21.78 9.72 23.06
CA VAL A 167 20.78 10.50 23.82
C VAL A 167 20.29 9.72 25.03
N VAL A 168 20.01 8.41 24.88
CA VAL A 168 19.61 7.53 25.99
C VAL A 168 20.66 7.55 27.10
N LYS A 169 21.95 7.42 26.74
CA LYS A 169 23.06 7.48 27.70
C LYS A 169 23.18 8.89 28.36
N GLN A 170 23.11 9.96 27.57
CA GLN A 170 23.25 11.33 28.07
C GLN A 170 22.12 11.72 29.03
N LYS A 171 20.88 11.30 28.73
CA LYS A 171 19.71 11.57 29.56
C LYS A 171 19.50 10.55 30.69
N GLY A 172 20.36 9.54 30.83
CA GLY A 172 20.26 8.48 31.83
C GLY A 172 18.97 7.65 31.71
N LEU A 173 18.46 7.46 30.48
CA LEU A 173 17.23 6.72 30.26
C LEU A 173 17.49 5.21 30.33
N PRO A 174 16.53 4.41 30.79
CA PRO A 174 16.59 2.95 30.66
C PRO A 174 16.66 2.56 29.18
N VAL A 175 17.61 1.69 28.83
CA VAL A 175 17.71 1.15 27.48
C VAL A 175 16.43 0.36 27.15
N PRO A 176 15.79 0.59 26.00
CA PRO A 176 14.56 -0.13 25.63
C PRO A 176 14.79 -1.63 25.47
N THR A 177 13.96 -2.43 26.14
CA THR A 177 13.95 -3.91 26.03
C THR A 177 12.59 -4.44 25.58
N SER A 178 11.53 -3.62 25.68
CA SER A 178 10.16 -3.92 25.27
C SER A 178 9.34 -2.62 25.16
N LEU A 179 8.08 -2.71 24.74
CA LEU A 179 7.14 -1.57 24.73
C LEU A 179 6.90 -1.01 26.14
N GLU A 180 6.87 -1.87 27.16
CA GLU A 180 6.66 -1.47 28.55
C GLU A 180 7.77 -0.54 29.08
N THR A 181 8.96 -0.57 28.48
CA THR A 181 10.02 0.38 28.84
C THR A 181 9.56 1.82 28.68
N PHE A 182 8.75 2.11 27.66
CA PHE A 182 8.26 3.44 27.34
C PHE A 182 7.07 3.90 28.20
N THR A 183 6.52 3.01 29.04
CA THR A 183 5.52 3.39 30.05
C THR A 183 6.16 3.89 31.35
N GLN A 184 7.48 3.81 31.49
CA GLN A 184 8.20 4.27 32.68
C GLN A 184 8.28 5.80 32.72
N PRO A 185 8.16 6.45 33.89
CA PRO A 185 8.22 7.90 34.02
C PRO A 185 9.48 8.55 33.43
N ALA A 186 10.60 7.82 33.39
CA ALA A 186 11.85 8.29 32.79
C ALA A 186 11.72 8.60 31.29
N TRP A 187 10.82 7.91 30.59
CA TRP A 187 10.55 8.07 29.16
C TRP A 187 9.45 9.10 28.84
N LYS A 188 8.85 9.74 29.84
CA LYS A 188 7.76 10.71 29.63
C LYS A 188 8.20 11.81 28.66
N GLY A 189 7.45 11.98 27.55
CA GLY A 189 7.71 12.97 26.50
C GLY A 189 8.98 12.73 25.66
N LYS A 190 9.59 11.51 25.71
CA LYS A 190 10.90 11.25 25.07
C LYS A 190 10.86 10.17 24.01
N PHE A 191 9.69 9.74 23.58
CA PHE A 191 9.53 8.78 22.48
C PHE A 191 8.38 9.20 21.57
N SER A 192 8.43 8.72 20.33
CA SER A 192 7.35 8.91 19.36
C SER A 192 6.54 7.65 19.14
N ILE A 193 5.29 7.86 18.73
CA ILE A 193 4.35 6.83 18.31
C ILE A 193 3.49 7.38 17.17
N ASP A 194 3.14 6.53 16.21
CA ASP A 194 2.21 6.88 15.13
C ASP A 194 0.78 6.59 15.61
N PRO A 195 -0.08 7.60 15.78
CA PRO A 195 -1.46 7.42 16.22
C PRO A 195 -2.37 6.81 15.14
N THR A 196 -1.85 6.62 13.92
CA THR A 196 -2.56 6.00 12.80
C THR A 196 -2.10 4.57 12.50
N ALA A 197 -1.21 4.01 13.32
CA ALA A 197 -0.61 2.69 13.15
C ALA A 197 -1.58 1.54 13.49
N VAL A 198 -2.74 1.49 12.83
CA VAL A 198 -3.81 0.49 13.11
C VAL A 198 -3.31 -0.94 12.92
N ASN A 199 -2.54 -1.23 11.86
CA ASN A 199 -1.99 -2.58 11.63
C ASN A 199 -1.10 -3.07 12.78
N TRP A 200 -0.30 -2.16 13.34
CA TRP A 200 0.52 -2.45 14.51
C TRP A 200 -0.35 -2.69 15.74
N TYR A 201 -1.36 -1.84 15.98
CA TYR A 201 -2.28 -2.00 17.10
C TYR A 201 -3.06 -3.31 17.01
N ASP A 202 -3.67 -3.61 15.86
CA ASP A 202 -4.40 -4.87 15.64
C ASP A 202 -3.50 -6.10 15.82
N SER A 203 -2.22 -6.05 15.44
CA SER A 203 -1.27 -7.13 15.71
C SER A 203 -1.04 -7.34 17.21
N ILE A 204 -1.00 -6.27 18.01
CA ILE A 204 -0.90 -6.36 19.48
C ILE A 204 -2.21 -6.89 20.09
N VAL A 205 -3.37 -6.47 19.55
CA VAL A 205 -4.67 -7.01 19.95
C VAL A 205 -4.72 -8.52 19.70
N ASN A 206 -4.24 -8.98 18.54
CA ASN A 206 -4.16 -10.41 18.24
C ASN A 206 -3.18 -11.17 19.15
N GLN A 207 -2.13 -10.50 19.63
CA GLN A 207 -1.15 -11.12 20.52
C GLN A 207 -1.68 -11.33 21.95
N MET A 208 -2.26 -10.30 22.54
CA MET A 208 -2.55 -10.30 23.98
C MET A 208 -4.03 -10.10 24.33
N GLY A 209 -4.88 -9.93 23.33
CA GLY A 209 -6.30 -9.62 23.50
C GLY A 209 -6.55 -8.12 23.70
N HIS A 210 -7.72 -7.68 23.23
CA HIS A 210 -8.11 -6.26 23.15
C HIS A 210 -7.94 -5.50 24.48
N THR A 211 -8.43 -6.05 25.60
CA THR A 211 -8.37 -5.38 26.91
C THR A 211 -6.94 -5.08 27.35
N GLN A 212 -6.02 -6.02 27.17
CA GLN A 212 -4.62 -5.85 27.57
C GLN A 212 -3.88 -4.93 26.62
N ALA A 213 -4.12 -5.05 25.29
CA ALA A 213 -3.58 -4.18 24.28
C ALA A 213 -3.97 -2.72 24.55
N LEU A 214 -5.26 -2.45 24.72
CA LEU A 214 -5.74 -1.10 25.02
C LEU A 214 -5.17 -0.54 26.32
N ALA A 215 -5.05 -1.35 27.37
CA ALA A 215 -4.43 -0.92 28.63
C ALA A 215 -2.95 -0.54 28.46
N LEU A 216 -2.19 -1.27 27.61
CA LEU A 216 -0.82 -0.93 27.28
C LEU A 216 -0.74 0.40 26.50
N ILE A 217 -1.58 0.57 25.47
CA ILE A 217 -1.60 1.79 24.68
C ILE A 217 -1.96 3.02 25.52
N LYS A 218 -2.94 2.90 26.42
CA LYS A 218 -3.27 3.99 27.38
C LYS A 218 -2.08 4.37 28.26
N LYS A 219 -1.32 3.40 28.77
CA LYS A 219 -0.10 3.68 29.54
C LYS A 219 0.96 4.39 28.71
N LEU A 220 1.08 4.05 27.43
CA LEU A 220 1.97 4.77 26.51
C LEU A 220 1.48 6.20 26.28
N GLY A 221 0.17 6.40 26.08
CA GLY A 221 -0.45 7.72 25.95
C GLY A 221 -0.27 8.60 27.19
N ASP A 222 -0.51 8.05 28.39
CA ASP A 222 -0.33 8.74 29.66
C ASP A 222 1.13 9.19 29.89
N ASN A 223 2.07 8.62 29.14
CA ASN A 223 3.49 9.00 29.19
C ASN A 223 3.89 10.07 28.15
N ASP A 224 2.90 10.81 27.63
CA ASP A 224 3.03 11.96 26.73
C ASP A 224 3.94 11.69 25.50
N PRO A 225 3.64 10.72 24.63
CA PRO A 225 4.44 10.47 23.43
C PRO A 225 4.39 11.65 22.45
N VAL A 226 5.44 11.85 21.68
CA VAL A 226 5.40 12.70 20.49
C VAL A 226 4.64 11.94 19.39
N LEU A 227 3.54 12.52 18.88
CA LEU A 227 2.74 11.91 17.84
C LEU A 227 3.31 12.24 16.47
N VAL A 228 3.68 11.21 15.69
CA VAL A 228 4.30 11.35 14.34
C VAL A 228 3.60 10.39 13.37
N GLU A 229 2.82 10.92 12.45
CA GLU A 229 2.06 10.14 11.46
C GLU A 229 2.98 9.61 10.32
N SER A 230 4.14 9.08 10.69
CA SER A 230 5.10 8.51 9.74
C SER A 230 6.13 7.62 10.44
N HIS A 231 6.06 6.33 10.19
CA HIS A 231 7.02 5.37 10.72
C HIS A 231 8.49 5.64 10.29
N THR A 232 8.70 6.30 9.14
CA THR A 232 10.03 6.62 8.62
C THR A 232 10.55 7.97 9.11
N GLU A 233 9.68 8.96 9.27
CA GLU A 233 10.03 10.26 9.83
C GLU A 233 10.43 10.12 11.30
N ALA A 234 9.65 9.38 12.08
CA ALA A 234 9.98 9.05 13.47
C ALA A 234 11.42 8.53 13.65
N LEU A 235 11.94 7.74 12.69
CA LEU A 235 13.33 7.27 12.73
C LEU A 235 14.35 8.38 12.44
N THR A 236 14.03 9.30 11.56
CA THR A 236 14.89 10.46 11.26
C THR A 236 14.98 11.38 12.47
N ASP A 237 13.88 11.58 13.17
CA ASP A 237 13.80 12.39 14.40
C ASP A 237 14.59 11.72 15.53
N VAL A 238 14.48 10.39 15.68
CA VAL A 238 15.30 9.63 16.64
C VAL A 238 16.79 9.77 16.33
N GLN A 239 17.21 9.72 15.06
CA GLN A 239 18.60 9.98 14.69
C GLN A 239 19.06 11.38 15.07
N ALA A 240 18.20 12.40 14.85
CA ALA A 240 18.47 13.79 15.26
C ALA A 240 18.50 13.95 16.79
N GLY A 241 17.97 12.96 17.53
CA GLY A 241 17.99 12.93 19.00
C GLY A 241 16.75 13.47 19.68
N GLU A 242 15.72 13.83 18.94
CA GLU A 242 14.43 14.33 19.49
C GLU A 242 13.24 13.83 18.64
N PRO A 243 12.47 12.86 19.19
CA PRO A 243 12.59 12.25 20.51
C PRO A 243 13.71 11.21 20.61
N ALA A 244 14.04 10.78 21.85
CA ALA A 244 15.08 9.82 22.11
C ALA A 244 14.77 8.39 21.62
N GLY A 245 13.50 8.05 21.39
CA GLY A 245 13.05 6.73 20.91
C GLY A 245 11.77 6.79 20.10
N ALA A 246 11.43 5.67 19.46
CA ALA A 246 10.20 5.45 18.69
C ALA A 246 9.69 4.01 18.88
N VAL A 247 8.38 3.81 18.99
CA VAL A 247 7.78 2.48 19.23
C VAL A 247 7.05 1.89 18.02
N THR A 248 6.84 2.67 16.97
CA THR A 248 6.16 2.24 15.72
C THR A 248 7.06 2.39 14.49
N ALA A 249 8.37 2.20 14.66
CA ALA A 249 9.34 2.34 13.57
C ALA A 249 9.34 1.12 12.63
N TYR A 250 9.56 1.32 11.33
CA TYR A 250 9.72 0.21 10.40
C TYR A 250 11.14 -0.37 10.42
N GLY A 251 11.22 -1.72 10.54
CA GLY A 251 12.47 -2.46 10.66
C GLY A 251 13.40 -2.28 9.47
N TYR A 252 12.88 -2.30 8.23
CA TYR A 252 13.66 -2.09 7.01
C TYR A 252 14.39 -0.74 7.01
N LYS A 253 13.70 0.30 7.48
CA LYS A 253 14.27 1.66 7.53
C LYS A 253 15.25 1.78 8.68
N ALA A 254 14.92 1.23 9.85
CA ALA A 254 15.82 1.20 11.01
C ALA A 254 17.16 0.50 10.67
N SER A 255 17.10 -0.67 10.01
CA SER A 255 18.29 -1.39 9.55
C SER A 255 19.10 -0.56 8.55
N SER A 256 18.44 0.06 7.56
CA SER A 256 19.14 0.89 6.56
C SER A 256 19.82 2.12 7.17
N LEU A 257 19.16 2.80 8.11
CA LEU A 257 19.72 3.96 8.81
C LEU A 257 20.85 3.55 9.76
N LYS A 258 20.68 2.46 10.51
CA LYS A 258 21.73 1.92 11.40
C LYS A 258 23.01 1.60 10.63
N LYS A 259 22.93 1.08 9.41
CA LYS A 259 24.09 0.81 8.56
C LYS A 259 24.84 2.11 8.18
N LYS A 260 24.10 3.23 8.03
CA LYS A 260 24.67 4.54 7.64
C LYS A 260 25.24 5.31 8.84
N THR A 261 24.55 5.28 9.97
CA THR A 261 24.87 6.04 11.19
C THR A 261 24.79 5.15 12.43
N PRO A 262 25.78 4.24 12.62
CA PRO A 262 25.71 3.20 13.65
C PRO A 262 25.71 3.74 15.08
N THR A 263 26.15 4.98 15.32
CA THR A 263 26.22 5.61 16.66
C THR A 263 24.98 6.40 17.04
N GLU A 264 24.08 6.68 16.09
CA GLU A 264 22.92 7.54 16.27
C GLU A 264 21.60 6.76 16.32
N LEU A 265 21.63 5.48 15.98
CA LEU A 265 20.43 4.64 15.97
C LEU A 265 20.73 3.22 16.43
N GLU A 266 19.95 2.75 17.38
CA GLU A 266 19.77 1.35 17.75
C GLU A 266 18.33 0.96 17.59
N TYR A 267 18.07 -0.34 17.40
CA TYR A 267 16.70 -0.86 17.36
C TYR A 267 16.63 -2.29 17.88
N LEU A 268 15.45 -2.67 18.33
CA LEU A 268 15.09 -3.98 18.84
C LEU A 268 13.90 -4.52 18.02
N ASN A 269 14.04 -5.72 17.51
CA ASN A 269 12.90 -6.50 17.01
C ASN A 269 12.19 -7.12 18.22
N PRO A 270 10.94 -6.73 18.55
CA PRO A 270 10.19 -7.40 19.62
C PRO A 270 9.89 -8.85 19.24
N ASN A 271 9.64 -9.69 20.24
CA ASN A 271 9.20 -11.06 19.98
C ASN A 271 7.97 -11.38 20.83
N PRO A 272 6.78 -11.55 20.23
CA PRO A 272 6.50 -11.61 18.78
C PRO A 272 6.76 -10.30 18.04
N LEU A 273 7.04 -10.42 16.73
CA LEU A 273 7.39 -9.29 15.86
C LEU A 273 6.14 -8.79 15.12
N PRO A 274 5.60 -7.61 15.46
CA PRO A 274 4.46 -7.04 14.75
C PRO A 274 4.79 -6.85 13.26
N SER A 275 3.94 -7.40 12.41
CA SER A 275 4.15 -7.44 10.97
C SER A 275 2.88 -7.11 10.21
N SER A 276 3.02 -6.47 9.05
CA SER A 276 1.92 -6.11 8.15
C SER A 276 2.29 -6.35 6.70
N LEU A 277 1.29 -6.45 5.82
CA LEU A 277 1.46 -6.71 4.40
C LEU A 277 1.24 -5.45 3.58
N ASN A 278 2.05 -5.30 2.53
CA ASN A 278 1.73 -4.45 1.39
C ASN A 278 1.35 -5.35 0.21
N LEU A 279 0.15 -5.14 -0.31
CA LEU A 279 -0.46 -5.93 -1.38
C LEU A 279 -0.39 -5.16 -2.71
N ILE A 280 -0.52 -5.91 -3.81
CA ILE A 280 -0.63 -5.34 -5.15
C ILE A 280 -1.74 -6.03 -5.91
N ASP A 281 -2.63 -5.25 -6.52
CA ASP A 281 -3.84 -5.77 -7.14
C ASP A 281 -4.18 -5.03 -8.43
N VAL A 282 -4.92 -5.72 -9.30
CA VAL A 282 -5.44 -5.15 -10.55
C VAL A 282 -6.72 -4.35 -10.25
N VAL A 283 -6.77 -3.12 -10.73
CA VAL A 283 -7.94 -2.24 -10.56
C VAL A 283 -9.06 -2.68 -11.51
N ALA A 284 -10.32 -2.56 -11.11
CA ALA A 284 -11.45 -2.89 -11.97
C ALA A 284 -11.53 -1.92 -13.16
N ASN A 285 -11.92 -2.43 -14.34
CA ASN A 285 -12.01 -1.66 -15.58
C ASN A 285 -10.67 -1.00 -16.00
N ASP A 286 -9.57 -1.65 -15.66
CA ASP A 286 -8.21 -1.22 -16.00
C ASP A 286 -8.05 -0.95 -17.51
N PRO A 287 -7.52 0.22 -17.92
CA PRO A 287 -7.35 0.56 -19.34
C PRO A 287 -6.27 -0.28 -20.06
N HIS A 288 -5.34 -0.90 -19.33
CA HIS A 288 -4.24 -1.70 -19.89
C HIS A 288 -4.18 -3.11 -19.24
N PRO A 289 -5.17 -3.98 -19.53
CA PRO A 289 -5.40 -5.20 -18.75
C PRO A 289 -4.27 -6.25 -18.86
N ALA A 290 -3.55 -6.32 -19.96
CA ALA A 290 -2.41 -7.21 -20.09
C ALA A 290 -1.18 -6.67 -19.35
N ALA A 291 -0.91 -5.37 -19.47
CA ALA A 291 0.23 -4.72 -18.80
C ALA A 291 0.05 -4.71 -17.28
N ALA A 292 -1.19 -4.52 -16.80
CA ALA A 292 -1.53 -4.61 -15.37
C ALA A 292 -1.15 -5.98 -14.80
N ARG A 293 -1.61 -7.07 -15.43
CA ARG A 293 -1.33 -8.43 -14.96
C ARG A 293 0.14 -8.80 -15.09
N LEU A 294 0.79 -8.37 -16.15
CA LEU A 294 2.22 -8.58 -16.31
C LEU A 294 3.03 -7.88 -15.23
N PHE A 295 2.64 -6.65 -14.86
CA PHE A 295 3.30 -5.89 -13.80
C PHE A 295 3.09 -6.55 -12.42
N VAL A 296 1.86 -6.97 -12.09
CA VAL A 296 1.56 -7.71 -10.85
C VAL A 296 2.35 -9.03 -10.82
N THR A 297 2.32 -9.81 -11.92
CA THR A 297 3.09 -11.06 -12.01
C THR A 297 4.59 -10.85 -11.82
N TRP A 298 5.15 -9.79 -12.38
CA TRP A 298 6.56 -9.45 -12.18
C TRP A 298 6.85 -9.07 -10.73
N MET A 299 5.99 -8.26 -10.11
CA MET A 299 6.14 -7.86 -8.71
C MET A 299 6.11 -9.04 -7.73
N ASP A 300 5.35 -10.09 -8.04
CA ASP A 300 5.29 -11.34 -7.24
C ASP A 300 6.41 -12.33 -7.57
N SER A 301 7.06 -12.21 -8.75
CA SER A 301 8.12 -13.14 -9.15
C SER A 301 9.39 -13.00 -8.28
N GLN A 302 10.23 -14.04 -8.27
CA GLN A 302 11.53 -13.97 -7.60
C GLN A 302 12.36 -12.77 -8.06
N ALA A 303 12.39 -12.49 -9.38
CA ALA A 303 13.16 -11.38 -9.94
C ALA A 303 12.62 -10.02 -9.48
N GLY A 304 11.30 -9.82 -9.50
CA GLY A 304 10.66 -8.60 -9.04
C GLY A 304 10.82 -8.39 -7.53
N GLN A 305 10.55 -9.43 -6.75
CA GLN A 305 10.75 -9.41 -5.29
C GLN A 305 12.22 -9.12 -4.92
N SER A 306 13.18 -9.78 -5.57
CA SER A 306 14.61 -9.49 -5.34
C SER A 306 14.95 -8.04 -5.65
N ALA A 307 14.42 -7.50 -6.77
CA ALA A 307 14.64 -6.09 -7.12
C ALA A 307 14.02 -5.13 -6.08
N VAL A 308 12.79 -5.40 -5.62
CA VAL A 308 12.14 -4.61 -4.57
C VAL A 308 12.98 -4.62 -3.29
N ILE A 309 13.36 -5.81 -2.81
CA ILE A 309 14.11 -5.96 -1.55
C ILE A 309 15.50 -5.31 -1.63
N GLU A 310 16.21 -5.47 -2.75
CA GLU A 310 17.52 -4.84 -2.97
C GLU A 310 17.44 -3.31 -2.90
N GLN A 311 16.40 -2.71 -3.48
CA GLN A 311 16.24 -1.27 -3.52
C GLN A 311 15.69 -0.67 -2.23
N THR A 312 14.85 -1.40 -1.50
CA THR A 312 14.06 -0.85 -0.40
C THR A 312 14.44 -1.41 0.97
N ASN A 313 15.08 -2.58 1.01
CA ASN A 313 15.35 -3.37 2.22
C ASN A 313 14.08 -3.81 2.99
N HIS A 314 12.90 -3.81 2.34
CA HIS A 314 11.69 -4.45 2.89
C HIS A 314 11.88 -5.96 3.02
N THR A 315 10.83 -6.67 3.42
CA THR A 315 10.86 -8.12 3.61
C THR A 315 10.04 -8.82 2.53
N SER A 316 10.63 -9.72 1.77
CA SER A 316 9.90 -10.66 0.91
C SER A 316 9.40 -11.84 1.73
N LEU A 317 8.20 -12.33 1.40
CA LEU A 317 7.67 -13.59 1.94
C LEU A 317 8.08 -14.81 1.10
N ARG A 318 8.85 -14.64 0.02
CA ARG A 318 9.34 -15.74 -0.80
C ARG A 318 10.56 -16.41 -0.16
N ASP A 319 10.57 -17.74 -0.17
CA ASP A 319 11.69 -18.53 0.37
C ASP A 319 12.94 -18.47 -0.52
N ASP A 320 12.77 -18.10 -1.81
CA ASP A 320 13.84 -17.99 -2.81
C ASP A 320 14.39 -16.55 -2.98
N VAL A 321 14.02 -15.63 -2.08
CA VAL A 321 14.52 -14.25 -2.01
C VAL A 321 15.25 -14.02 -0.69
N THR A 322 16.46 -13.47 -0.76
CA THR A 322 17.27 -13.21 0.42
C THR A 322 16.85 -11.91 1.10
N ASN A 323 16.35 -12.01 2.32
CA ASN A 323 16.05 -10.88 3.19
C ASN A 323 17.27 -10.44 4.02
N ASP A 324 17.25 -9.19 4.53
CA ASP A 324 18.18 -8.76 5.58
C ASP A 324 17.86 -9.50 6.89
N PRO A 325 18.78 -10.37 7.41
CA PRO A 325 18.50 -11.15 8.60
C PRO A 325 18.39 -10.31 9.89
N LYS A 326 18.66 -9.01 9.81
CA LYS A 326 18.42 -8.05 10.91
C LYS A 326 17.00 -7.47 10.87
N VAL A 327 16.33 -7.56 9.74
CA VAL A 327 14.93 -7.11 9.55
C VAL A 327 13.98 -8.29 9.67
N TRP A 328 14.32 -9.41 9.04
CA TRP A 328 13.49 -10.59 8.99
C TRP A 328 14.30 -11.88 9.13
N ASP A 329 14.08 -12.56 10.23
CA ASP A 329 14.62 -13.89 10.49
C ASP A 329 13.56 -14.71 11.24
N PRO A 330 12.74 -15.50 10.55
CA PRO A 330 11.65 -16.25 11.17
C PRO A 330 12.14 -17.37 12.11
N THR A 331 13.44 -17.65 12.14
CA THR A 331 14.05 -18.57 13.13
C THR A 331 14.30 -17.90 14.48
N LYS A 332 14.38 -16.57 14.52
CA LYS A 332 14.63 -15.78 15.73
C LYS A 332 13.38 -15.09 16.26
N TRP A 333 12.52 -14.59 15.37
CA TRP A 333 11.33 -13.82 15.75
C TRP A 333 10.09 -14.45 15.14
N THR A 334 9.09 -14.67 15.98
CA THR A 334 7.78 -15.12 15.53
C THR A 334 7.00 -13.92 15.01
N PRO A 335 6.67 -13.84 13.72
CA PRO A 335 5.83 -12.75 13.24
C PRO A 335 4.44 -12.83 13.83
N ILE A 336 3.87 -11.69 14.18
CA ILE A 336 2.46 -11.57 14.53
C ILE A 336 1.79 -10.59 13.58
N TRP A 337 0.71 -11.04 12.99
CA TRP A 337 -0.02 -10.31 11.97
C TRP A 337 -1.28 -9.70 12.56
N GLY A 338 -1.58 -8.47 12.20
CA GLY A 338 -2.93 -7.95 12.24
C GLY A 338 -3.81 -8.68 11.20
N ASN A 339 -5.11 -8.49 11.25
CA ASN A 339 -6.00 -8.99 10.22
C ASN A 339 -5.73 -8.27 8.88
N PRO A 340 -5.18 -8.93 7.86
CA PRO A 340 -4.85 -8.28 6.59
C PRO A 340 -6.10 -7.80 5.84
N MET A 341 -7.26 -8.39 6.14
CA MET A 341 -8.55 -8.00 5.58
C MET A 341 -9.45 -7.36 6.64
N LEU A 342 -8.86 -6.49 7.48
CA LEU A 342 -9.59 -5.79 8.54
C LEU A 342 -10.77 -5.01 7.94
N PRO A 343 -12.01 -5.29 8.35
CA PRO A 343 -13.17 -4.58 7.81
C PRO A 343 -13.05 -3.07 8.05
N PRO A 344 -13.42 -2.20 7.11
CA PRO A 344 -13.30 -0.74 7.27
C PRO A 344 -13.97 -0.18 8.51
N ALA A 345 -15.10 -0.75 8.94
CA ALA A 345 -15.75 -0.34 10.19
C ALA A 345 -14.87 -0.66 11.42
N THR A 346 -14.23 -1.82 11.44
CA THR A 346 -13.29 -2.22 12.51
C THR A 346 -12.03 -1.36 12.45
N TYR A 347 -11.47 -1.15 11.25
CA TYR A 347 -10.32 -0.25 11.05
C TYR A 347 -10.58 1.15 11.61
N ASN A 348 -11.73 1.75 11.29
CA ASN A 348 -12.10 3.07 11.77
C ASN A 348 -12.33 3.08 13.30
N SER A 349 -12.90 2.01 13.86
CA SER A 349 -13.07 1.87 15.32
C SER A 349 -11.72 1.79 16.02
N GLU A 350 -10.80 0.98 15.52
CA GLU A 350 -9.46 0.83 16.09
C GLU A 350 -8.61 2.10 15.91
N LEU A 351 -8.73 2.79 14.77
CA LEU A 351 -8.10 4.09 14.55
C LEU A 351 -8.56 5.12 15.59
N SER A 352 -9.87 5.20 15.81
CA SER A 352 -10.45 6.10 16.83
C SER A 352 -10.00 5.72 18.25
N GLU A 353 -10.00 4.45 18.57
CA GLU A 353 -9.60 3.94 19.90
C GLU A 353 -8.11 4.18 20.15
N LEU A 354 -7.25 3.91 19.16
CA LEU A 354 -5.82 4.17 19.22
C LEU A 354 -5.55 5.68 19.43
N GLY A 355 -6.18 6.54 18.62
CA GLY A 355 -6.07 7.99 18.75
C GLY A 355 -6.50 8.49 20.12
N GLN A 356 -7.65 8.04 20.64
CA GLN A 356 -8.13 8.40 21.98
C GLN A 356 -7.18 7.93 23.09
N ALA A 357 -6.67 6.69 22.99
CA ALA A 357 -5.76 6.13 23.97
C ALA A 357 -4.40 6.85 24.00
N LEU A 358 -3.99 7.44 22.87
CA LEU A 358 -2.76 8.24 22.75
C LEU A 358 -2.98 9.74 22.94
N HIS A 359 -4.18 10.18 23.30
CA HIS A 359 -4.55 11.60 23.45
C HIS A 359 -4.32 12.42 22.16
N ALA A 360 -4.45 11.75 20.98
CA ALA A 360 -4.33 12.43 19.70
C ALA A 360 -5.48 13.44 19.50
N PRO A 361 -5.21 14.60 18.87
CA PRO A 361 -6.28 15.53 18.48
C PRO A 361 -7.36 14.82 17.66
N THR A 362 -8.63 15.08 17.94
CA THR A 362 -9.73 14.59 17.11
C THR A 362 -9.60 15.19 15.71
N GLN A 363 -9.48 14.31 14.70
CA GLN A 363 -9.48 14.70 13.30
C GLN A 363 -10.87 15.09 12.81
#